data_99996d101e2977885a7af8c28fcb80c7
#
_entry.id   99996d101e2977885a7af8c28fcb80c7
#
_cell.length_a   1.000
_cell.length_b   1.000
_cell.length_c   1.000
_cell.angle_alpha   90.00
_cell.angle_beta   90.00
_cell.angle_gamma   90.00
#
_symmetry.space_group_name_H-M   'P 1'
#
loop_
_entity.id
_entity.type
_entity.pdbx_description
1 polymer ?
#
loop_
_entity_poly.entity_id
_entity_poly.type
_entity_poly.pdbx_seq_one_letter_code
_entity_poly.pdbx_strand_id
1 'polypeptide(L)'
;MRRTLLAFLLLMLIIPAGAHPWKPRHYVIIDSDGSIDDLKAICMLLASPDVRVLAITASDGYHKAPVAYEKIRTLVDGLWHQGLPVAGGEDAARLIEETLSAETTPVTFIAMGPLKTLSEAMDQSPKFNEKVKQVLWTNSGLPGKTGLNYRTAPDAAGKVLAGSVPVIVTGAGGDGFYNQNMLEEIGNIHTPYAARVKDLINSMPSHSFVYTAFDEMAPLLLHFPELFTAAETDNKGIYNSPADLNGLRQATLKILRGETVERMQVFKSMPADTSFYMPDLQPFVAQIRNRYGEDEWTSGVIGNELHRHLGVYAIIGVKMGIRAREYFCTGVDEMMVTTHAGSMPPLSCMNDGIQVSTGATPGHGLLTVSTEKPFFAAADFTYKGKTMRISLKKELADKVSSELREINFIHGLDSDIYWELVRQNSIKYWLQFDRHEIFEIAAVE
;
A
#
# COMPACT_ATOMS: atom_id res chain seq x y z
N MET A 1 -15.81 18.61 -46.17
CA MET A 1 -15.06 17.36 -45.86
C MET A 1 -13.64 17.58 -45.34
N ARG A 2 -12.77 18.39 -45.96
CA ARG A 2 -11.38 18.58 -45.42
C ARG A 2 -11.31 19.27 -44.05
N ARG A 3 -12.21 20.20 -43.71
CA ARG A 3 -12.23 20.88 -42.40
C ARG A 3 -12.75 20.01 -41.25
N THR A 4 -13.67 19.09 -41.53
CA THR A 4 -14.19 18.12 -40.55
C THR A 4 -13.18 17.00 -40.26
N LEU A 5 -12.35 16.61 -41.22
CA LEU A 5 -11.27 15.63 -41.01
C LEU A 5 -10.16 16.19 -40.14
N LEU A 6 -9.83 17.50 -40.30
CA LEU A 6 -8.80 18.16 -39.48
C LEU A 6 -9.25 18.31 -38.03
N ALA A 7 -10.53 18.58 -37.76
CA ALA A 7 -11.08 18.67 -36.41
C ALA A 7 -11.12 17.29 -35.72
N PHE A 8 -11.37 16.21 -36.46
CA PHE A 8 -11.30 14.85 -35.95
C PHE A 8 -9.87 14.39 -35.66
N LEU A 9 -8.91 14.80 -36.49
CA LEU A 9 -7.47 14.55 -36.24
C LEU A 9 -6.96 15.34 -35.01
N LEU A 10 -7.43 16.59 -34.80
CA LEU A 10 -7.06 17.37 -33.62
C LEU A 10 -7.70 16.84 -32.31
N LEU A 11 -8.91 16.24 -32.39
CA LEU A 11 -9.53 15.62 -31.22
C LEU A 11 -8.85 14.30 -30.80
N MET A 12 -8.19 13.59 -31.75
CA MET A 12 -7.40 12.39 -31.42
C MET A 12 -6.03 12.71 -30.79
N LEU A 13 -5.59 13.98 -30.80
CA LEU A 13 -4.32 14.40 -30.20
C LEU A 13 -4.43 14.83 -28.72
N ILE A 14 -5.64 14.76 -28.13
CA ILE A 14 -5.87 15.04 -26.69
C ILE A 14 -6.33 13.76 -25.99
N ILE A 15 -5.72 12.64 -26.30
CA ILE A 15 -5.69 11.53 -25.36
C ILE A 15 -4.48 11.83 -24.48
N PRO A 16 -4.63 12.20 -23.21
CA PRO A 16 -3.49 12.19 -22.32
C PRO A 16 -2.95 10.77 -22.38
N ALA A 17 -1.79 10.59 -23.00
CA ALA A 17 -1.06 9.35 -22.94
C ALA A 17 -0.58 9.20 -21.49
N GLY A 18 -1.48 8.79 -20.62
CA GLY A 18 -1.16 8.26 -19.29
C GLY A 18 -0.48 6.92 -19.47
N ALA A 19 0.68 6.93 -20.10
CA ALA A 19 1.52 5.76 -20.25
C ALA A 19 2.29 5.55 -18.94
N HIS A 20 1.60 5.11 -17.88
CA HIS A 20 2.29 4.51 -16.77
C HIS A 20 2.57 3.05 -17.14
N PRO A 21 3.84 2.64 -17.12
CA PRO A 21 4.22 1.28 -17.52
C PRO A 21 3.66 0.22 -16.55
N TRP A 22 3.27 0.61 -15.36
CA TRP A 22 2.79 -0.33 -14.37
C TRP A 22 1.56 0.22 -13.61
N LYS A 23 0.52 -0.63 -13.48
CA LYS A 23 -0.67 -0.37 -12.66
C LYS A 23 -1.03 -1.63 -11.89
N PRO A 24 -1.55 -1.52 -10.66
CA PRO A 24 -2.13 -2.68 -9.96
C PRO A 24 -3.22 -3.35 -10.81
N ARG A 25 -3.22 -4.68 -10.83
CA ARG A 25 -4.26 -5.44 -11.56
C ARG A 25 -5.59 -5.47 -10.81
N HIS A 26 -5.53 -5.25 -9.49
CA HIS A 26 -6.68 -5.39 -8.61
C HIS A 26 -6.92 -4.11 -7.80
N TYR A 27 -8.02 -3.44 -8.09
CA TYR A 27 -8.58 -2.36 -7.27
C TYR A 27 -9.67 -2.95 -6.42
N VAL A 28 -9.57 -2.84 -5.09
CA VAL A 28 -10.45 -3.56 -4.17
C VAL A 28 -11.10 -2.65 -3.14
N ILE A 29 -12.37 -2.94 -2.80
CA ILE A 29 -13.04 -2.51 -1.59
C ILE A 29 -13.20 -3.73 -0.73
N ILE A 30 -12.88 -3.62 0.56
CA ILE A 30 -12.93 -4.72 1.53
C ILE A 30 -14.07 -4.47 2.52
N ASP A 31 -14.91 -5.47 2.78
CA ASP A 31 -15.85 -5.49 3.90
C ASP A 31 -15.45 -6.57 4.89
N SER A 32 -15.35 -6.21 6.18
CA SER A 32 -14.76 -7.06 7.22
C SER A 32 -15.53 -6.95 8.53
N ASP A 33 -15.71 -8.05 9.24
CA ASP A 33 -16.27 -8.05 10.60
C ASP A 33 -15.21 -8.02 11.71
N GLY A 34 -13.96 -7.81 11.33
CA GLY A 34 -12.82 -7.53 12.23
C GLY A 34 -12.34 -8.76 13.00
N SER A 35 -12.63 -9.97 12.54
CA SER A 35 -12.07 -11.19 13.11
C SER A 35 -10.54 -11.28 12.85
N ILE A 36 -9.84 -12.20 13.49
CA ILE A 36 -8.38 -12.31 13.32
C ILE A 36 -8.00 -12.73 11.89
N ASP A 37 -8.74 -13.61 11.30
CA ASP A 37 -8.57 -14.07 9.92
C ASP A 37 -8.81 -12.94 8.92
N ASP A 38 -9.83 -12.09 9.11
CA ASP A 38 -10.01 -10.85 8.37
C ASP A 38 -8.76 -9.96 8.43
N LEU A 39 -8.27 -9.71 9.66
CA LEU A 39 -7.13 -8.83 9.86
C LEU A 39 -5.85 -9.39 9.20
N LYS A 40 -5.66 -10.72 9.20
CA LYS A 40 -4.57 -11.38 8.46
C LYS A 40 -4.74 -11.21 6.94
N ALA A 41 -5.95 -11.40 6.42
CA ALA A 41 -6.28 -11.21 5.01
C ALA A 41 -6.08 -9.75 4.56
N ILE A 42 -6.49 -8.77 5.39
CA ILE A 42 -6.22 -7.35 5.15
C ILE A 42 -4.70 -7.09 5.06
N CYS A 43 -3.89 -7.64 5.97
CA CYS A 43 -2.43 -7.53 5.89
C CYS A 43 -1.89 -8.08 4.56
N MET A 44 -2.40 -9.21 4.07
CA MET A 44 -1.98 -9.79 2.79
C MET A 44 -2.37 -8.90 1.61
N LEU A 45 -3.59 -8.35 1.61
CA LEU A 45 -4.03 -7.45 0.54
C LEU A 45 -3.21 -6.15 0.51
N LEU A 46 -2.88 -5.60 1.68
CA LEU A 46 -2.02 -4.41 1.80
C LEU A 46 -0.56 -4.69 1.44
N ALA A 47 -0.08 -5.92 1.68
CA ALA A 47 1.29 -6.33 1.34
C ALA A 47 1.51 -6.47 -0.17
N SER A 48 0.45 -6.73 -0.94
CA SER A 48 0.57 -6.98 -2.37
C SER A 48 0.72 -5.69 -3.17
N PRO A 49 1.83 -5.47 -3.89
CA PRO A 49 1.96 -4.32 -4.78
C PRO A 49 0.95 -4.35 -5.95
N ASP A 50 0.39 -5.51 -6.26
CA ASP A 50 -0.58 -5.71 -7.34
C ASP A 50 -2.04 -5.44 -6.92
N VAL A 51 -2.25 -5.08 -5.66
CA VAL A 51 -3.55 -4.70 -5.10
C VAL A 51 -3.53 -3.24 -4.69
N ARG A 52 -4.60 -2.52 -5.05
CA ARG A 52 -4.87 -1.20 -4.52
C ARG A 52 -6.14 -1.25 -3.71
N VAL A 53 -6.00 -1.21 -2.37
CA VAL A 53 -7.13 -1.10 -1.46
C VAL A 53 -7.65 0.34 -1.51
N LEU A 54 -8.90 0.50 -1.93
CA LEU A 54 -9.54 1.80 -2.09
C LEU A 54 -10.25 2.27 -0.82
N ALA A 55 -10.89 1.33 -0.12
CA ALA A 55 -11.59 1.54 1.13
C ALA A 55 -11.78 0.23 1.88
N ILE A 56 -11.97 0.32 3.19
CA ILE A 56 -12.35 -0.81 4.03
C ILE A 56 -13.62 -0.44 4.79
N THR A 57 -14.63 -1.32 4.77
CA THR A 57 -15.86 -1.17 5.56
C THR A 57 -15.90 -2.19 6.67
N ALA A 58 -16.46 -1.77 7.81
CA ALA A 58 -16.66 -2.61 8.97
C ALA A 58 -18.14 -3.00 9.08
N SER A 59 -18.42 -4.29 9.07
CA SER A 59 -19.76 -4.86 9.13
C SER A 59 -20.03 -5.63 10.44
N ASP A 60 -21.31 -5.87 10.72
CA ASP A 60 -21.73 -6.81 11.76
C ASP A 60 -21.46 -8.25 11.29
N GLY A 61 -20.81 -9.04 12.13
CA GLY A 61 -20.55 -10.44 11.88
C GLY A 61 -20.03 -11.13 13.14
N TYR A 62 -18.79 -11.59 13.13
CA TYR A 62 -18.11 -12.11 14.33
C TYR A 62 -18.03 -11.05 15.43
N HIS A 63 -17.66 -9.82 15.07
CA HIS A 63 -17.80 -8.64 15.92
C HIS A 63 -18.96 -7.76 15.45
N LYS A 64 -19.41 -6.85 16.31
CA LYS A 64 -20.30 -5.76 15.93
C LYS A 64 -19.51 -4.69 15.18
N ALA A 65 -20.13 -4.02 14.22
CA ALA A 65 -19.49 -3.04 13.33
C ALA A 65 -18.63 -1.98 14.06
N PRO A 66 -19.03 -1.41 15.23
CA PRO A 66 -18.14 -0.49 15.94
C PRO A 66 -16.85 -1.13 16.44
N VAL A 67 -16.90 -2.39 16.91
CA VAL A 67 -15.70 -3.13 17.36
C VAL A 67 -14.84 -3.52 16.17
N ALA A 68 -15.44 -3.98 15.07
CA ALA A 68 -14.75 -4.27 13.83
C ALA A 68 -14.03 -3.01 13.30
N TYR A 69 -14.71 -1.86 13.28
CA TYR A 69 -14.13 -0.58 12.88
C TYR A 69 -12.86 -0.24 13.68
N GLU A 70 -12.94 -0.29 15.01
CA GLU A 70 -11.79 0.02 15.88
C GLU A 70 -10.60 -0.92 15.63
N LYS A 71 -10.87 -2.21 15.43
CA LYS A 71 -9.81 -3.19 15.13
C LYS A 71 -9.16 -2.92 13.77
N ILE A 72 -9.97 -2.68 12.74
CA ILE A 72 -9.49 -2.37 11.39
C ILE A 72 -8.71 -1.05 11.41
N ARG A 73 -9.25 0.00 12.06
CA ARG A 73 -8.56 1.29 12.16
C ARG A 73 -7.24 1.18 12.88
N THR A 74 -7.20 0.46 14.01
CA THR A 74 -5.97 0.18 14.76
C THR A 74 -4.94 -0.57 13.91
N LEU A 75 -5.37 -1.55 13.10
CA LEU A 75 -4.49 -2.27 12.19
C LEU A 75 -3.90 -1.33 11.13
N VAL A 76 -4.75 -0.57 10.46
CA VAL A 76 -4.38 0.30 9.35
C VAL A 76 -3.48 1.45 9.83
N ASP A 77 -3.80 2.04 10.98
CA ASP A 77 -2.98 3.09 11.61
C ASP A 77 -1.62 2.55 12.08
N GLY A 78 -1.62 1.34 12.65
CA GLY A 78 -0.39 0.66 13.06
C GLY A 78 0.51 0.23 11.89
N LEU A 79 -0.03 0.19 10.68
CA LEU A 79 0.71 0.01 9.42
C LEU A 79 1.03 1.34 8.72
N TRP A 80 0.76 2.47 9.37
CA TRP A 80 1.02 3.83 8.87
C TRP A 80 0.18 4.24 7.65
N HIS A 81 -0.97 3.60 7.42
CA HIS A 81 -1.90 3.89 6.31
C HIS A 81 -3.07 4.78 6.74
N GLN A 82 -2.81 5.89 7.44
CA GLN A 82 -3.83 6.78 8.00
C GLN A 82 -4.77 7.38 6.93
N GLY A 83 -4.28 7.55 5.72
CA GLY A 83 -5.03 8.09 4.59
C GLY A 83 -5.99 7.09 3.93
N LEU A 84 -5.90 5.78 4.26
CA LEU A 84 -6.80 4.76 3.74
C LEU A 84 -8.19 4.94 4.38
N PRO A 85 -9.26 5.15 3.59
CA PRO A 85 -10.61 5.32 4.11
C PRO A 85 -11.13 4.08 4.81
N VAL A 86 -11.65 4.23 6.03
CA VAL A 86 -12.32 3.17 6.79
C VAL A 86 -13.63 3.73 7.34
N ALA A 87 -14.73 3.02 7.16
CA ALA A 87 -16.04 3.37 7.73
C ALA A 87 -16.77 2.13 8.27
N GLY A 88 -17.73 2.33 9.18
CA GLY A 88 -18.55 1.26 9.72
C GLY A 88 -19.98 1.70 9.97
N GLY A 89 -20.89 0.75 10.20
CA GLY A 89 -22.30 1.04 10.44
C GLY A 89 -22.97 1.76 9.28
N GLU A 90 -23.70 2.84 9.57
CA GLU A 90 -24.46 3.61 8.57
C GLU A 90 -23.57 4.32 7.52
N ASP A 91 -22.31 4.62 7.87
CA ASP A 91 -21.37 5.28 6.96
C ASP A 91 -20.72 4.31 5.95
N ALA A 92 -20.82 2.99 6.17
CA ALA A 92 -20.16 2.00 5.32
C ALA A 92 -20.70 2.03 3.87
N ALA A 93 -22.00 2.00 3.67
CA ALA A 93 -22.61 2.04 2.35
C ALA A 93 -22.30 3.36 1.62
N ARG A 94 -22.28 4.48 2.34
CA ARG A 94 -21.89 5.78 1.80
C ARG A 94 -20.43 5.79 1.33
N LEU A 95 -19.52 5.25 2.12
CA LEU A 95 -18.09 5.15 1.73
C LEU A 95 -17.91 4.30 0.46
N ILE A 96 -18.67 3.20 0.33
CA ILE A 96 -18.67 2.38 -0.89
C ILE A 96 -19.11 3.21 -2.10
N GLU A 97 -20.23 3.95 -1.98
CA GLU A 97 -20.75 4.78 -3.07
C GLU A 97 -19.77 5.89 -3.47
N GLU A 98 -19.22 6.63 -2.50
CA GLU A 98 -18.22 7.67 -2.75
C GLU A 98 -16.98 7.08 -3.46
N THR A 99 -16.51 5.93 -3.01
CA THR A 99 -15.35 5.22 -3.60
C THR A 99 -15.63 4.79 -5.03
N LEU A 100 -16.79 4.16 -5.29
CA LEU A 100 -17.17 3.71 -6.63
C LEU A 100 -17.41 4.89 -7.58
N SER A 101 -17.93 6.01 -7.06
CA SER A 101 -18.18 7.22 -7.85
C SER A 101 -16.87 7.92 -8.26
N ALA A 102 -15.87 7.89 -7.42
CA ALA A 102 -14.54 8.48 -7.70
C ALA A 102 -13.64 7.58 -8.55
N GLU A 103 -13.86 6.25 -8.54
CA GLU A 103 -13.00 5.29 -9.23
C GLU A 103 -13.40 5.11 -10.70
N THR A 104 -12.40 5.09 -11.58
CA THR A 104 -12.59 4.86 -13.01
C THR A 104 -12.32 3.41 -13.44
N THR A 105 -11.59 2.67 -12.62
CA THR A 105 -11.19 1.27 -12.88
C THR A 105 -12.23 0.32 -12.30
N PRO A 106 -12.54 -0.81 -12.96
CA PRO A 106 -13.43 -1.83 -12.40
C PRO A 106 -12.91 -2.39 -11.08
N VAL A 107 -13.77 -2.46 -10.08
CA VAL A 107 -13.44 -2.84 -8.69
C VAL A 107 -13.82 -4.29 -8.42
N THR A 108 -12.99 -5.01 -7.65
CA THR A 108 -13.37 -6.25 -6.98
C THR A 108 -13.84 -5.93 -5.57
N PHE A 109 -15.04 -6.34 -5.19
CA PHE A 109 -15.51 -6.25 -3.82
C PHE A 109 -15.12 -7.52 -3.07
N ILE A 110 -14.36 -7.40 -1.97
CA ILE A 110 -13.94 -8.52 -1.13
C ILE A 110 -14.76 -8.48 0.16
N ALA A 111 -15.66 -9.43 0.34
CA ALA A 111 -16.49 -9.55 1.52
C ALA A 111 -15.98 -10.71 2.40
N MET A 112 -15.54 -10.40 3.60
CA MET A 112 -15.03 -11.36 4.58
C MET A 112 -16.00 -11.58 5.74
N GLY A 113 -17.11 -10.85 5.74
CA GLY A 113 -18.22 -10.95 6.68
C GLY A 113 -19.56 -11.31 6.01
N PRO A 114 -20.67 -11.17 6.74
CA PRO A 114 -22.02 -11.24 6.19
C PRO A 114 -22.25 -10.17 5.12
N LEU A 115 -23.01 -10.48 4.07
CA LEU A 115 -23.19 -9.60 2.92
C LEU A 115 -24.20 -8.45 3.15
N LYS A 116 -24.46 -8.06 4.40
CA LYS A 116 -25.44 -7.00 4.73
C LYS A 116 -25.02 -5.64 4.18
N THR A 117 -23.80 -5.20 4.49
CA THR A 117 -23.25 -3.91 4.01
C THR A 117 -23.25 -3.85 2.49
N LEU A 118 -22.85 -4.95 1.83
CA LEU A 118 -22.86 -5.04 0.38
C LEU A 118 -24.28 -4.94 -0.18
N SER A 119 -25.24 -5.65 0.41
CA SER A 119 -26.65 -5.59 0.01
C SER A 119 -27.23 -4.17 0.13
N GLU A 120 -26.88 -3.45 1.19
CA GLU A 120 -27.27 -2.05 1.40
C GLU A 120 -26.60 -1.12 0.36
N ALA A 121 -25.32 -1.31 0.08
CA ALA A 121 -24.61 -0.56 -0.94
C ALA A 121 -25.18 -0.78 -2.35
N MET A 122 -25.61 -2.00 -2.68
CA MET A 122 -26.29 -2.29 -3.95
C MET A 122 -27.58 -1.51 -4.12
N ASP A 123 -28.32 -1.25 -3.03
CA ASP A 123 -29.56 -0.44 -3.07
C ASP A 123 -29.28 1.04 -3.21
N GLN A 124 -28.21 1.52 -2.60
CA GLN A 124 -27.89 2.94 -2.50
C GLN A 124 -27.04 3.45 -3.66
N SER A 125 -26.23 2.57 -4.28
CA SER A 125 -25.31 2.95 -5.35
C SER A 125 -25.84 2.60 -6.74
N PRO A 126 -26.28 3.59 -7.55
CA PRO A 126 -26.64 3.36 -8.94
C PRO A 126 -25.49 2.81 -9.80
N LYS A 127 -24.25 3.07 -9.37
CA LYS A 127 -23.03 2.67 -10.09
C LYS A 127 -22.51 1.30 -9.69
N PHE A 128 -23.10 0.65 -8.69
CA PHE A 128 -22.59 -0.61 -8.16
C PHE A 128 -22.37 -1.66 -9.27
N ASN A 129 -23.42 -1.99 -10.02
CA ASN A 129 -23.37 -2.98 -11.08
C ASN A 129 -22.49 -2.59 -12.28
N GLU A 130 -22.23 -1.28 -12.45
CA GLU A 130 -21.35 -0.78 -13.52
C GLU A 130 -19.88 -0.88 -13.14
N LYS A 131 -19.56 -0.61 -11.86
CA LYS A 131 -18.19 -0.46 -11.36
C LYS A 131 -17.63 -1.71 -10.69
N VAL A 132 -18.47 -2.53 -10.08
CA VAL A 132 -18.05 -3.78 -9.43
C VAL A 132 -18.04 -4.91 -10.44
N LYS A 133 -16.84 -5.38 -10.80
CA LYS A 133 -16.67 -6.46 -11.78
C LYS A 133 -16.96 -7.85 -11.21
N GLN A 134 -16.78 -8.03 -9.90
CA GLN A 134 -17.03 -9.28 -9.17
C GLN A 134 -17.03 -9.04 -7.66
N VAL A 135 -17.72 -9.92 -6.94
CA VAL A 135 -17.66 -10.04 -5.47
C VAL A 135 -16.89 -11.31 -5.14
N LEU A 136 -15.88 -11.20 -4.31
CA LEU A 136 -15.13 -12.30 -3.73
C LEU A 136 -15.59 -12.45 -2.29
N TRP A 137 -16.28 -13.55 -1.96
CA TRP A 137 -16.89 -13.74 -0.66
C TRP A 137 -16.33 -14.95 0.05
N THR A 138 -15.85 -14.76 1.27
CA THR A 138 -15.44 -15.86 2.13
C THR A 138 -16.63 -16.35 2.92
N ASN A 139 -16.96 -17.63 2.79
CA ASN A 139 -18.03 -18.26 3.54
C ASN A 139 -17.78 -19.76 3.69
N SER A 140 -17.62 -20.22 4.92
CA SER A 140 -17.40 -21.62 5.22
C SER A 140 -18.70 -22.42 5.06
N GLY A 141 -18.70 -23.41 4.18
CA GLY A 141 -19.81 -24.32 3.99
C GLY A 141 -20.37 -24.38 2.57
N LEU A 142 -20.97 -25.51 2.24
CA LEU A 142 -21.46 -25.88 0.91
C LEU A 142 -22.59 -24.97 0.41
N PRO A 143 -22.65 -24.85 -0.84
CA PRO A 143 -22.19 -23.80 -1.72
C PRO A 143 -22.89 -22.49 -1.38
N GLY A 144 -22.26 -21.70 -0.49
CA GLY A 144 -22.74 -20.36 -0.16
C GLY A 144 -23.94 -20.28 0.78
N LYS A 145 -24.52 -21.40 1.24
CA LYS A 145 -25.79 -21.42 2.01
C LYS A 145 -25.66 -21.86 3.48
N THR A 146 -24.50 -22.26 3.97
CA THR A 146 -24.38 -22.87 5.30
C THR A 146 -23.36 -22.24 6.23
N GLY A 147 -22.42 -21.46 5.78
CA GLY A 147 -21.39 -20.83 6.60
C GLY A 147 -21.91 -19.80 7.61
N LEU A 148 -21.06 -19.34 8.50
CA LEU A 148 -21.39 -18.33 9.50
C LEU A 148 -21.89 -17.05 8.84
N ASN A 149 -21.17 -16.55 7.83
CA ASN A 149 -21.49 -15.32 7.13
C ASN A 149 -22.86 -15.38 6.45
N TYR A 150 -23.18 -16.52 5.81
CA TYR A 150 -24.53 -16.74 5.26
C TYR A 150 -25.60 -16.73 6.34
N ARG A 151 -25.42 -17.49 7.42
CA ARG A 151 -26.44 -17.63 8.48
C ARG A 151 -26.69 -16.34 9.24
N THR A 152 -25.70 -15.45 9.31
CA THR A 152 -25.85 -14.15 9.99
C THR A 152 -26.73 -13.18 9.20
N ALA A 153 -26.73 -13.24 7.85
CA ALA A 153 -27.54 -12.38 7.00
C ALA A 153 -28.06 -13.12 5.74
N PRO A 154 -28.95 -14.12 5.89
CA PRO A 154 -29.36 -14.98 4.78
C PRO A 154 -30.11 -14.22 3.67
N ASP A 155 -30.94 -13.24 4.03
CA ASP A 155 -31.70 -12.44 3.07
C ASP A 155 -30.76 -11.55 2.22
N ALA A 156 -29.78 -10.92 2.86
CA ALA A 156 -28.76 -10.13 2.17
C ALA A 156 -27.93 -11.02 1.24
N ALA A 157 -27.49 -12.18 1.70
CA ALA A 157 -26.76 -13.14 0.88
C ALA A 157 -27.61 -13.63 -0.31
N GLY A 158 -28.88 -13.94 -0.09
CA GLY A 158 -29.82 -14.30 -1.16
C GLY A 158 -29.95 -13.21 -2.23
N LYS A 159 -30.07 -11.95 -1.82
CA LYS A 159 -30.16 -10.82 -2.71
C LYS A 159 -28.88 -10.60 -3.53
N VAL A 160 -27.72 -10.63 -2.89
CA VAL A 160 -26.43 -10.47 -3.57
C VAL A 160 -26.19 -11.60 -4.58
N LEU A 161 -26.46 -12.85 -4.20
CA LEU A 161 -26.32 -14.01 -5.07
C LEU A 161 -27.31 -13.99 -6.26
N ALA A 162 -28.46 -13.35 -6.11
CA ALA A 162 -29.43 -13.16 -7.20
C ALA A 162 -29.11 -11.99 -8.12
N GLY A 163 -28.16 -11.13 -7.72
CA GLY A 163 -27.73 -9.95 -8.46
C GLY A 163 -27.04 -10.25 -9.78
N SER A 164 -26.72 -9.20 -10.54
CA SER A 164 -26.05 -9.30 -11.85
C SER A 164 -24.51 -9.41 -11.75
N VAL A 165 -23.93 -8.97 -10.65
CA VAL A 165 -22.49 -9.03 -10.41
C VAL A 165 -22.08 -10.47 -10.05
N PRO A 166 -21.08 -11.07 -10.72
CA PRO A 166 -20.62 -12.41 -10.39
C PRO A 166 -20.13 -12.51 -8.94
N VAL A 167 -20.57 -13.55 -8.21
CA VAL A 167 -20.13 -13.83 -6.85
C VAL A 167 -19.26 -15.09 -6.85
N ILE A 168 -18.02 -14.92 -6.43
CA ILE A 168 -17.04 -15.98 -6.30
C ILE A 168 -16.91 -16.26 -4.80
N VAL A 169 -17.27 -17.48 -4.39
CA VAL A 169 -17.27 -17.90 -2.99
C VAL A 169 -16.06 -18.76 -2.72
N THR A 170 -15.38 -18.55 -1.61
CA THR A 170 -14.29 -19.43 -1.14
C THR A 170 -14.50 -19.85 0.30
N GLY A 171 -14.07 -21.07 0.61
CA GLY A 171 -14.12 -21.65 1.96
C GLY A 171 -12.77 -21.59 2.66
N ALA A 172 -12.70 -22.30 3.79
CA ALA A 172 -11.49 -22.37 4.61
C ALA A 172 -10.35 -23.14 3.93
N GLY A 173 -9.12 -22.73 4.21
CA GLY A 173 -7.90 -23.40 3.77
C GLY A 173 -7.52 -24.65 4.58
N GLY A 174 -8.30 -25.01 5.59
CA GLY A 174 -8.07 -26.18 6.42
C GLY A 174 -7.30 -25.91 7.71
N ASP A 175 -7.41 -26.86 8.64
CA ASP A 175 -6.74 -26.81 9.94
C ASP A 175 -5.22 -26.92 9.77
N GLY A 176 -4.50 -26.20 10.64
CA GLY A 176 -3.03 -26.23 10.65
C GLY A 176 -2.38 -25.59 9.42
N PHE A 177 -3.08 -24.66 8.76
CA PHE A 177 -2.52 -23.88 7.66
C PHE A 177 -1.21 -23.18 8.08
N TYR A 178 -1.24 -22.47 9.20
CA TYR A 178 -0.07 -21.87 9.83
C TYR A 178 0.65 -22.88 10.73
N ASN A 179 1.43 -23.78 10.13
CA ASN A 179 2.27 -24.69 10.89
C ASN A 179 3.56 -24.02 11.37
N GLN A 180 4.34 -24.71 12.23
CA GLN A 180 5.57 -24.16 12.81
C GLN A 180 6.56 -23.67 11.76
N ASN A 181 6.78 -24.42 10.69
CA ASN A 181 7.69 -24.03 9.62
C ASN A 181 7.26 -22.74 8.93
N MET A 182 5.97 -22.62 8.63
CA MET A 182 5.40 -21.42 8.02
C MET A 182 5.53 -20.18 8.93
N LEU A 183 5.33 -20.35 10.25
CA LEU A 183 5.51 -19.27 11.22
C LEU A 183 6.96 -18.79 11.31
N GLU A 184 7.92 -19.72 11.20
CA GLU A 184 9.34 -19.39 11.13
C GLU A 184 9.68 -18.66 9.83
N GLU A 185 9.16 -19.10 8.69
CA GLU A 185 9.33 -18.42 7.41
C GLU A 185 8.72 -17.01 7.41
N ILE A 186 7.49 -16.83 7.94
CA ILE A 186 6.88 -15.52 8.13
C ILE A 186 7.75 -14.63 9.03
N GLY A 187 8.32 -15.20 10.10
CA GLY A 187 9.22 -14.48 11.02
C GLY A 187 10.51 -13.98 10.37
N ASN A 188 10.92 -14.55 9.25
CA ASN A 188 12.09 -14.16 8.48
C ASN A 188 11.76 -13.14 7.36
N ILE A 189 10.49 -12.75 7.20
CA ILE A 189 10.07 -11.74 6.23
C ILE A 189 10.13 -10.36 6.90
N HIS A 190 10.99 -9.49 6.41
CA HIS A 190 11.20 -8.14 6.95
C HIS A 190 10.22 -7.13 6.33
N THR A 191 8.90 -7.38 6.43
CA THR A 191 7.85 -6.41 6.06
C THR A 191 6.94 -6.14 7.27
N PRO A 192 6.37 -4.94 7.39
CA PRO A 192 5.44 -4.64 8.49
C PRO A 192 4.20 -5.54 8.47
N TYR A 193 3.79 -5.98 7.29
CA TYR A 193 2.64 -6.87 7.10
C TYR A 193 2.89 -8.27 7.64
N ALA A 194 4.05 -8.86 7.33
CA ALA A 194 4.44 -10.18 7.87
C ALA A 194 4.60 -10.14 9.39
N ALA A 195 5.22 -9.10 9.93
CA ALA A 195 5.33 -8.88 11.37
C ALA A 195 3.94 -8.82 12.02
N ARG A 196 3.00 -8.07 11.43
CA ARG A 196 1.65 -7.94 11.95
C ARG A 196 0.86 -9.26 11.88
N VAL A 197 0.98 -10.04 10.80
CA VAL A 197 0.35 -11.38 10.71
C VAL A 197 0.88 -12.29 11.82
N LYS A 198 2.19 -12.28 12.07
CA LYS A 198 2.82 -13.04 13.16
C LYS A 198 2.28 -12.61 14.52
N ASP A 199 2.17 -11.30 14.78
CA ASP A 199 1.65 -10.74 16.03
C ASP A 199 0.17 -11.16 16.25
N LEU A 200 -0.66 -11.10 15.20
CA LEU A 200 -2.05 -11.52 15.26
C LEU A 200 -2.17 -13.01 15.63
N ILE A 201 -1.36 -13.88 15.04
CA ILE A 201 -1.35 -15.31 15.38
C ILE A 201 -0.89 -15.51 16.82
N ASN A 202 0.16 -14.83 17.26
CA ASN A 202 0.70 -14.97 18.61
C ASN A 202 -0.18 -14.34 19.70
N SER A 203 -1.12 -13.47 19.35
CA SER A 203 -2.01 -12.80 20.31
C SER A 203 -3.00 -13.77 20.98
N MET A 204 -3.29 -14.91 20.36
CA MET A 204 -4.27 -15.90 20.85
C MET A 204 -3.76 -17.36 20.71
N PRO A 205 -2.63 -17.70 21.30
CA PRO A 205 -1.96 -18.99 21.06
C PRO A 205 -2.75 -20.21 21.54
N SER A 206 -3.72 -20.03 22.44
CA SER A 206 -4.57 -21.10 22.95
C SER A 206 -5.77 -21.44 22.03
N HIS A 207 -6.03 -20.63 21.02
CA HIS A 207 -7.13 -20.84 20.10
C HIS A 207 -6.65 -21.47 18.79
N SER A 208 -7.03 -22.74 18.56
CA SER A 208 -6.59 -23.47 17.35
C SER A 208 -7.00 -22.82 16.04
N PHE A 209 -8.11 -22.05 16.02
CA PHE A 209 -8.59 -21.40 14.80
C PHE A 209 -7.63 -20.33 14.26
N VAL A 210 -6.75 -19.72 15.09
CA VAL A 210 -5.75 -18.75 14.61
C VAL A 210 -4.72 -19.37 13.66
N TYR A 211 -4.56 -20.70 13.74
CA TYR A 211 -3.68 -21.47 12.85
C TYR A 211 -4.40 -22.00 11.60
N THR A 212 -5.69 -21.72 11.47
CA THR A 212 -6.49 -22.00 10.28
C THR A 212 -6.52 -20.75 9.41
N ALA A 213 -6.53 -20.90 8.10
CA ALA A 213 -6.75 -19.80 7.17
C ALA A 213 -8.19 -19.86 6.66
N PHE A 214 -8.95 -18.79 6.87
CA PHE A 214 -10.33 -18.62 6.37
C PHE A 214 -10.35 -17.49 5.34
N ASP A 215 -10.30 -16.26 5.80
CA ASP A 215 -10.44 -15.07 4.96
C ASP A 215 -9.20 -14.80 4.12
N GLU A 216 -8.04 -15.35 4.50
CA GLU A 216 -6.83 -15.34 3.69
C GLU A 216 -7.00 -16.08 2.34
N MET A 217 -8.03 -16.91 2.22
CA MET A 217 -8.37 -17.53 0.95
C MET A 217 -8.81 -16.50 -0.11
N ALA A 218 -9.36 -15.35 0.31
CA ALA A 218 -9.72 -14.29 -0.63
C ALA A 218 -8.50 -13.67 -1.36
N PRO A 219 -7.46 -13.13 -0.68
CA PRO A 219 -6.26 -12.68 -1.36
C PRO A 219 -5.53 -13.78 -2.12
N LEU A 220 -5.56 -15.03 -1.63
CA LEU A 220 -4.94 -16.16 -2.33
C LEU A 220 -5.67 -16.49 -3.64
N LEU A 221 -6.99 -16.55 -3.61
CA LEU A 221 -7.79 -16.79 -4.82
C LEU A 221 -7.71 -15.63 -5.82
N LEU A 222 -7.57 -14.39 -5.33
CA LEU A 222 -7.41 -13.21 -6.16
C LEU A 222 -6.12 -13.28 -7.00
N HIS A 223 -5.03 -13.78 -6.42
CA HIS A 223 -3.70 -13.82 -7.06
C HIS A 223 -3.37 -15.15 -7.72
N PHE A 224 -3.85 -16.27 -7.18
CA PHE A 224 -3.46 -17.63 -7.54
C PHE A 224 -4.69 -18.55 -7.71
N PRO A 225 -5.62 -18.20 -8.63
CA PRO A 225 -6.83 -18.99 -8.81
C PRO A 225 -6.54 -20.44 -9.22
N GLU A 226 -5.39 -20.71 -9.83
CA GLU A 226 -4.94 -22.06 -10.20
C GLU A 226 -4.70 -23.01 -9.02
N LEU A 227 -4.56 -22.47 -7.78
CA LEU A 227 -4.44 -23.26 -6.55
C LEU A 227 -5.79 -23.69 -5.97
N PHE A 228 -6.88 -23.39 -6.67
CA PHE A 228 -8.24 -23.70 -6.26
C PHE A 228 -8.95 -24.53 -7.31
N THR A 229 -9.91 -25.34 -6.87
CA THR A 229 -10.84 -26.06 -7.74
C THR A 229 -12.20 -25.37 -7.69
N ALA A 230 -12.65 -24.90 -8.83
CA ALA A 230 -13.94 -24.25 -8.97
C ALA A 230 -15.06 -25.28 -9.17
N ALA A 231 -16.21 -25.06 -8.50
CA ALA A 231 -17.45 -25.79 -8.73
C ALA A 231 -18.60 -24.79 -8.85
N GLU A 232 -19.45 -24.96 -9.85
CA GLU A 232 -20.67 -24.17 -10.00
C GLU A 232 -21.68 -24.49 -8.89
N THR A 233 -22.44 -23.48 -8.48
CA THR A 233 -23.52 -23.63 -7.50
C THR A 233 -24.86 -23.32 -8.15
N ASP A 234 -25.95 -23.87 -7.59
CA ASP A 234 -27.32 -23.67 -8.09
C ASP A 234 -27.79 -22.21 -8.13
N ASN A 235 -27.06 -21.29 -7.50
CA ASN A 235 -27.42 -19.88 -7.33
C ASN A 235 -26.49 -18.90 -8.07
N LYS A 236 -25.93 -19.29 -9.20
CA LYS A 236 -25.00 -18.43 -10.00
C LYS A 236 -23.70 -18.02 -9.28
N GLY A 237 -23.42 -18.53 -8.09
CA GLY A 237 -22.12 -18.37 -7.44
C GLY A 237 -21.14 -19.44 -7.92
N ILE A 238 -19.86 -19.11 -8.01
CA ILE A 238 -18.78 -20.07 -8.25
C ILE A 238 -18.10 -20.32 -6.92
N TYR A 239 -18.20 -21.54 -6.41
CA TYR A 239 -17.52 -21.94 -5.18
C TYR A 239 -16.13 -22.49 -5.49
N ASN A 240 -15.13 -21.99 -4.77
CA ASN A 240 -13.74 -22.37 -4.95
C ASN A 240 -13.21 -23.04 -3.67
N SER A 241 -12.75 -24.27 -3.81
CA SER A 241 -12.11 -25.01 -2.73
C SER A 241 -10.60 -25.02 -2.90
N PRO A 242 -9.82 -24.83 -1.82
CA PRO A 242 -8.38 -25.02 -1.84
C PRO A 242 -8.01 -26.40 -2.37
N ALA A 243 -7.11 -26.47 -3.36
CA ALA A 243 -6.69 -27.71 -4.00
C ALA A 243 -5.24 -28.10 -3.66
N ASP A 244 -4.40 -27.13 -3.37
CA ASP A 244 -2.99 -27.32 -3.03
C ASP A 244 -2.60 -26.52 -1.78
N LEU A 245 -2.62 -27.15 -0.62
CA LEU A 245 -2.31 -26.51 0.65
C LEU A 245 -0.86 -26.00 0.73
N ASN A 246 0.10 -26.72 0.15
CA ASN A 246 1.50 -26.30 0.15
C ASN A 246 1.73 -25.13 -0.81
N GLY A 247 1.13 -25.19 -2.00
CA GLY A 247 1.13 -24.06 -2.94
C GLY A 247 0.53 -22.80 -2.31
N LEU A 248 -0.58 -22.91 -1.57
CA LEU A 248 -1.23 -21.79 -0.88
C LEU A 248 -0.33 -21.20 0.24
N ARG A 249 0.40 -22.02 0.99
CA ARG A 249 1.39 -21.55 1.97
C ARG A 249 2.51 -20.75 1.29
N GLN A 250 3.08 -21.27 0.22
CA GLN A 250 4.12 -20.56 -0.54
C GLN A 250 3.59 -19.27 -1.18
N ALA A 251 2.36 -19.29 -1.68
CA ALA A 251 1.69 -18.11 -2.19
C ALA A 251 1.50 -17.02 -1.10
N THR A 252 1.12 -17.42 0.12
CA THR A 252 1.03 -16.50 1.27
C THR A 252 2.36 -15.82 1.55
N LEU A 253 3.45 -16.58 1.60
CA LEU A 253 4.79 -16.04 1.82
C LEU A 253 5.21 -15.09 0.70
N LYS A 254 4.86 -15.43 -0.56
CA LYS A 254 5.11 -14.58 -1.72
C LYS A 254 4.36 -13.25 -1.64
N ILE A 255 3.08 -13.29 -1.24
CA ILE A 255 2.29 -12.06 -1.01
C ILE A 255 2.93 -11.21 0.10
N LEU A 256 3.25 -11.80 1.25
CA LEU A 256 3.81 -11.07 2.40
C LEU A 256 5.20 -10.47 2.12
N ARG A 257 5.95 -11.03 1.16
CA ARG A 257 7.21 -10.45 0.64
C ARG A 257 7.00 -9.35 -0.39
N GLY A 258 5.77 -9.10 -0.86
CA GLY A 258 5.47 -8.18 -1.95
C GLY A 258 5.93 -8.67 -3.33
N GLU A 259 6.03 -9.98 -3.53
CA GLU A 259 6.54 -10.62 -4.75
C GLU A 259 5.41 -11.08 -5.69
N THR A 260 4.28 -10.38 -5.73
CA THR A 260 3.12 -10.73 -6.56
C THR A 260 3.21 -10.22 -7.99
N VAL A 261 4.15 -9.32 -8.28
CA VAL A 261 4.40 -8.75 -9.61
C VAL A 261 5.82 -9.01 -10.07
N GLU A 262 5.99 -9.18 -11.38
CA GLU A 262 7.32 -9.16 -11.98
C GLU A 262 7.80 -7.72 -12.07
N ARG A 263 8.99 -7.46 -11.52
CA ARG A 263 9.63 -6.16 -11.62
C ARG A 263 10.13 -5.94 -13.04
N MET A 264 9.80 -4.78 -13.61
CA MET A 264 10.29 -4.37 -14.95
C MET A 264 11.60 -3.56 -14.88
N GLN A 265 12.13 -3.35 -13.66
CA GLN A 265 13.38 -2.64 -13.45
C GLN A 265 14.59 -3.50 -13.82
N VAL A 266 15.74 -2.84 -13.97
CA VAL A 266 17.01 -3.49 -14.33
C VAL A 266 17.51 -4.43 -13.22
N PHE A 267 17.38 -4.02 -11.95
CA PHE A 267 17.78 -4.85 -10.82
C PHE A 267 16.61 -5.68 -10.30
N LYS A 268 16.84 -6.96 -10.08
CA LYS A 268 15.90 -7.83 -9.37
C LYS A 268 15.79 -7.45 -7.89
N SER A 269 16.94 -7.15 -7.27
CA SER A 269 17.06 -6.68 -5.88
C SER A 269 18.40 -5.97 -5.71
N MET A 270 18.50 -5.08 -4.70
CA MET A 270 19.79 -4.51 -4.32
C MET A 270 20.73 -5.60 -3.79
N PRO A 271 22.03 -5.54 -4.08
CA PRO A 271 23.00 -6.49 -3.55
C PRO A 271 22.94 -6.59 -2.03
N ALA A 272 22.94 -7.83 -1.51
CA ALA A 272 23.04 -8.07 -0.08
C ALA A 272 24.52 -8.06 0.40
N ASP A 273 25.45 -8.33 -0.50
CA ASP A 273 26.89 -8.30 -0.22
C ASP A 273 27.32 -6.83 0.00
N THR A 274 27.79 -6.53 1.21
CA THR A 274 28.20 -5.20 1.62
C THR A 274 29.42 -4.68 0.88
N SER A 275 30.22 -5.55 0.27
CA SER A 275 31.40 -5.16 -0.51
C SER A 275 31.10 -4.31 -1.76
N PHE A 276 29.84 -4.31 -2.23
CA PHE A 276 29.37 -3.44 -3.31
C PHE A 276 29.17 -1.99 -2.90
N TYR A 277 29.19 -1.69 -1.59
CA TYR A 277 28.97 -0.36 -1.05
C TYR A 277 30.28 0.27 -0.56
N MET A 278 30.33 1.59 -0.46
CA MET A 278 31.50 2.31 0.04
C MET A 278 31.85 1.88 1.48
N PRO A 279 33.15 1.82 1.84
CA PRO A 279 33.60 1.23 3.11
C PRO A 279 32.97 1.86 4.37
N ASP A 280 32.70 3.16 4.35
CA ASP A 280 32.09 3.88 5.47
C ASP A 280 30.58 3.58 5.64
N LEU A 281 29.91 3.09 4.59
CA LEU A 281 28.51 2.69 4.63
C LEU A 281 28.32 1.19 4.94
N GLN A 282 29.31 0.34 4.59
CA GLN A 282 29.23 -1.13 4.77
C GLN A 282 28.77 -1.57 6.17
N PRO A 283 29.24 -0.97 7.28
CA PRO A 283 28.81 -1.37 8.63
C PRO A 283 27.31 -1.15 8.91
N PHE A 284 26.68 -0.27 8.16
CA PHE A 284 25.32 0.20 8.42
C PHE A 284 24.26 -0.38 7.47
N VAL A 285 24.67 -1.06 6.39
CA VAL A 285 23.76 -1.61 5.37
C VAL A 285 22.67 -2.47 6.00
N ALA A 286 23.07 -3.47 6.79
CA ALA A 286 22.10 -4.36 7.45
C ALA A 286 21.19 -3.62 8.44
N GLN A 287 21.75 -2.66 9.19
CA GLN A 287 20.98 -1.88 10.16
C GLN A 287 19.92 -1.01 9.47
N ILE A 288 20.27 -0.32 8.38
CA ILE A 288 19.34 0.54 7.64
C ILE A 288 18.22 -0.31 7.01
N ARG A 289 18.58 -1.41 6.34
CA ARG A 289 17.62 -2.33 5.70
C ARG A 289 16.65 -2.94 6.70
N ASN A 290 17.15 -3.41 7.84
CA ASN A 290 16.31 -4.03 8.87
C ASN A 290 15.40 -3.02 9.57
N ARG A 291 15.88 -1.77 9.76
CA ARG A 291 15.12 -0.74 10.47
C ARG A 291 14.07 -0.07 9.58
N TYR A 292 14.42 0.23 8.34
CA TYR A 292 13.60 1.09 7.47
C TYR A 292 13.01 0.38 6.26
N GLY A 293 13.41 -0.86 6.04
CA GLY A 293 12.91 -1.70 4.96
C GLY A 293 13.67 -1.56 3.64
N GLU A 294 13.40 -2.48 2.74
CA GLU A 294 14.08 -2.59 1.45
C GLU A 294 13.72 -1.43 0.50
N ASP A 295 12.50 -0.90 0.58
CA ASP A 295 12.07 0.23 -0.26
C ASP A 295 12.85 1.51 0.06
N GLU A 296 13.06 1.81 1.35
CA GLU A 296 13.86 2.99 1.75
C GLU A 296 15.33 2.79 1.40
N TRP A 297 15.87 1.59 1.62
CA TRP A 297 17.23 1.27 1.24
C TRP A 297 17.46 1.45 -0.26
N THR A 298 16.63 0.80 -1.08
CA THR A 298 16.72 0.87 -2.55
C THR A 298 16.58 2.31 -3.06
N SER A 299 15.57 3.02 -2.56
CA SER A 299 15.36 4.43 -2.94
C SER A 299 16.49 5.32 -2.47
N GLY A 300 17.06 5.06 -1.29
CA GLY A 300 18.20 5.78 -0.76
C GLY A 300 19.47 5.58 -1.60
N VAL A 301 19.77 4.35 -1.99
CA VAL A 301 20.91 4.06 -2.87
C VAL A 301 20.73 4.74 -4.22
N ILE A 302 19.60 4.47 -4.91
CA ILE A 302 19.36 5.03 -6.26
C ILE A 302 19.28 6.55 -6.21
N GLY A 303 18.62 7.13 -5.20
CA GLY A 303 18.50 8.58 -5.05
C GLY A 303 19.84 9.27 -4.89
N ASN A 304 20.77 8.68 -4.13
CA ASN A 304 22.10 9.26 -3.95
C ASN A 304 23.03 8.98 -5.14
N GLU A 305 22.87 7.88 -5.88
CA GLU A 305 23.55 7.67 -7.15
C GLU A 305 23.08 8.68 -8.22
N LEU A 306 21.78 8.97 -8.29
CA LEU A 306 21.24 10.05 -9.13
C LEU A 306 21.82 11.40 -8.74
N HIS A 307 21.88 11.69 -7.44
CA HIS A 307 22.37 12.92 -6.84
C HIS A 307 23.91 13.06 -6.89
N ARG A 308 24.62 11.99 -7.24
CA ARG A 308 26.09 11.92 -7.39
C ARG A 308 26.90 12.03 -6.11
N HIS A 309 26.27 12.13 -4.96
CA HIS A 309 26.91 12.03 -3.64
C HIS A 309 25.88 11.66 -2.58
N LEU A 310 26.34 11.18 -1.43
CA LEU A 310 25.45 10.91 -0.30
C LEU A 310 25.07 12.25 0.37
N GLY A 311 23.81 12.66 0.19
CA GLY A 311 23.30 13.96 0.59
C GLY A 311 22.23 13.90 1.68
N VAL A 312 22.33 14.77 2.70
CA VAL A 312 21.38 14.83 3.82
C VAL A 312 19.95 15.07 3.31
N TYR A 313 19.75 16.08 2.46
CA TYR A 313 18.41 16.39 1.96
C TYR A 313 17.90 15.36 0.94
N ALA A 314 18.78 14.68 0.19
CA ALA A 314 18.38 13.56 -0.66
C ALA A 314 17.79 12.42 0.20
N ILE A 315 18.43 12.08 1.32
CA ILE A 315 17.90 11.08 2.30
C ILE A 315 16.57 11.54 2.91
N ILE A 316 16.45 12.81 3.30
CA ILE A 316 15.19 13.36 3.82
C ILE A 316 14.07 13.24 2.76
N GLY A 317 14.36 13.53 1.51
CA GLY A 317 13.43 13.38 0.38
C GLY A 317 12.98 11.93 0.17
N VAL A 318 13.92 10.99 0.25
CA VAL A 318 13.59 9.54 0.19
C VAL A 318 12.61 9.17 1.29
N LYS A 319 12.92 9.51 2.54
CA LYS A 319 12.07 9.22 3.71
C LYS A 319 10.69 9.86 3.59
N MET A 320 10.64 11.10 3.07
CA MET A 320 9.39 11.84 2.86
C MET A 320 8.50 11.17 1.81
N GLY A 321 9.05 10.75 0.68
CA GLY A 321 8.30 10.07 -0.37
C GLY A 321 7.81 8.68 0.05
N ILE A 322 8.63 7.89 0.76
CA ILE A 322 8.18 6.62 1.34
C ILE A 322 7.04 6.87 2.34
N ARG A 323 7.15 7.88 3.20
CA ARG A 323 6.12 8.22 4.19
C ARG A 323 4.79 8.63 3.53
N ALA A 324 4.85 9.34 2.41
CA ALA A 324 3.66 9.69 1.63
C ALA A 324 2.99 8.45 1.03
N ARG A 325 3.76 7.51 0.48
CA ARG A 325 3.23 6.25 -0.04
C ARG A 325 2.59 5.40 1.06
N GLU A 326 3.20 5.33 2.23
CA GLU A 326 2.62 4.66 3.40
C GLU A 326 1.29 5.33 3.79
N TYR A 327 1.28 6.66 3.92
CA TYR A 327 0.08 7.39 4.33
C TYR A 327 -1.12 7.08 3.44
N PHE A 328 -0.95 7.13 2.12
CA PHE A 328 -2.02 6.89 1.16
C PHE A 328 -2.21 5.41 0.79
N CYS A 329 -1.36 4.51 1.29
CA CYS A 329 -1.32 3.10 0.88
C CYS A 329 -1.20 2.94 -0.65
N THR A 330 -0.21 3.64 -1.25
CA THR A 330 0.01 3.66 -2.70
C THR A 330 1.34 3.03 -3.09
N GLY A 331 1.47 2.71 -4.37
CA GLY A 331 2.73 2.35 -5.00
C GLY A 331 3.51 3.55 -5.52
N VAL A 332 4.51 3.29 -6.35
CA VAL A 332 5.22 4.29 -7.13
C VAL A 332 4.36 4.77 -8.31
N ASP A 333 4.65 5.96 -8.83
CA ASP A 333 4.00 6.57 -10.02
C ASP A 333 2.50 6.89 -9.87
N GLU A 334 1.96 6.93 -8.65
CA GLU A 334 0.53 7.12 -8.43
C GLU A 334 0.15 8.49 -7.84
N MET A 335 1.12 9.26 -7.38
CA MET A 335 0.88 10.56 -6.74
C MET A 335 1.42 11.70 -7.58
N MET A 336 0.69 12.81 -7.59
CA MET A 336 1.24 14.11 -8.02
C MET A 336 1.96 14.74 -6.84
N VAL A 337 3.13 15.32 -7.08
CA VAL A 337 3.96 15.93 -6.03
C VAL A 337 4.34 17.36 -6.40
N THR A 338 4.13 18.28 -5.46
CA THR A 338 4.65 19.64 -5.54
C THR A 338 5.64 19.86 -4.40
N THR A 339 6.93 20.03 -4.70
CA THR A 339 7.97 20.29 -3.68
C THR A 339 8.10 21.76 -3.38
N HIS A 340 8.34 22.12 -2.12
CA HIS A 340 8.57 23.48 -1.65
C HIS A 340 10.06 23.77 -1.38
N ALA A 341 10.94 22.84 -1.78
CA ALA A 341 12.39 22.97 -1.58
C ALA A 341 13.08 23.92 -2.58
N GLY A 342 12.34 24.38 -3.60
CA GLY A 342 12.92 25.18 -4.68
C GLY A 342 13.95 24.42 -5.50
N SER A 343 14.86 25.15 -6.17
CA SER A 343 15.87 24.60 -7.08
C SER A 343 17.31 25.03 -6.74
N MET A 344 17.57 25.38 -5.48
CA MET A 344 18.91 25.78 -5.00
C MET A 344 19.41 24.83 -3.91
N PRO A 345 20.59 24.19 -4.10
CA PRO A 345 21.20 23.37 -3.05
C PRO A 345 21.52 24.18 -1.78
N PRO A 346 21.57 23.52 -0.61
CA PRO A 346 21.44 22.08 -0.41
C PRO A 346 19.98 21.60 -0.26
N LEU A 347 19.02 22.50 -0.04
CA LEU A 347 17.64 22.16 0.26
C LEU A 347 16.96 21.42 -0.92
N SER A 348 17.19 21.88 -2.15
CA SER A 348 16.59 21.30 -3.37
C SER A 348 17.03 19.87 -3.67
N CYS A 349 18.11 19.39 -3.03
CA CYS A 349 18.54 17.98 -3.13
C CYS A 349 17.46 17.01 -2.64
N MET A 350 16.52 17.49 -1.82
CA MET A 350 15.34 16.73 -1.40
C MET A 350 14.48 16.27 -2.59
N ASN A 351 14.45 17.05 -3.69
CA ASN A 351 13.66 16.71 -4.87
C ASN A 351 14.13 15.40 -5.50
N ASP A 352 15.44 15.10 -5.50
CA ASP A 352 15.99 13.87 -6.08
C ASP A 352 15.53 12.65 -5.28
N GLY A 353 15.55 12.74 -3.95
CA GLY A 353 15.06 11.69 -3.07
C GLY A 353 13.57 11.43 -3.23
N ILE A 354 12.77 12.49 -3.36
CA ILE A 354 11.31 12.37 -3.59
C ILE A 354 11.04 11.71 -4.93
N GLN A 355 11.73 12.11 -6.01
CA GLN A 355 11.56 11.50 -7.33
C GLN A 355 11.73 9.98 -7.29
N VAL A 356 12.83 9.53 -6.70
CA VAL A 356 13.14 8.10 -6.67
C VAL A 356 12.17 7.31 -5.79
N SER A 357 11.84 7.85 -4.61
CA SER A 357 11.00 7.14 -3.65
C SER A 357 9.51 7.09 -4.01
N THR A 358 9.04 8.05 -4.82
CA THR A 358 7.63 8.11 -5.25
C THR A 358 7.40 7.73 -6.70
N GLY A 359 8.44 7.75 -7.55
CA GLY A 359 8.31 7.67 -9.01
C GLY A 359 7.78 8.96 -9.64
N ALA A 360 7.42 9.98 -8.85
CA ALA A 360 6.95 11.26 -9.36
C ALA A 360 8.14 12.06 -9.94
N THR A 361 8.30 11.97 -11.24
CA THR A 361 9.37 12.66 -11.96
C THR A 361 8.83 13.72 -12.92
N PRO A 362 9.65 14.71 -13.32
CA PRO A 362 9.28 15.62 -14.42
C PRO A 362 8.99 14.88 -15.72
N GLY A 363 9.69 13.77 -16.00
CA GLY A 363 9.47 12.93 -17.19
C GLY A 363 8.10 12.26 -17.20
N HIS A 364 7.55 11.90 -16.03
CA HIS A 364 6.19 11.39 -15.87
C HIS A 364 5.13 12.51 -15.78
N GLY A 365 5.54 13.80 -15.68
CA GLY A 365 4.62 14.91 -15.47
C GLY A 365 3.99 14.93 -14.07
N LEU A 366 4.57 14.21 -13.12
CA LEU A 366 4.04 14.03 -11.76
C LEU A 366 4.73 14.91 -10.72
N LEU A 367 5.90 15.47 -11.02
CA LEU A 367 6.66 16.34 -10.12
C LEU A 367 6.64 17.79 -10.59
N THR A 368 6.29 18.68 -9.68
CA THR A 368 6.43 20.13 -9.81
C THR A 368 7.32 20.66 -8.70
N VAL A 369 8.25 21.56 -9.04
CA VAL A 369 9.05 22.30 -8.05
C VAL A 369 8.46 23.68 -7.90
N SER A 370 7.98 24.01 -6.71
CA SER A 370 7.43 25.34 -6.41
C SER A 370 8.50 26.42 -6.54
N THR A 371 8.11 27.53 -7.15
CA THR A 371 8.93 28.75 -7.23
C THR A 371 8.56 29.78 -6.17
N GLU A 372 7.55 29.50 -5.36
CA GLU A 372 7.04 30.36 -4.29
C GLU A 372 7.97 30.34 -3.09
N LYS A 373 8.31 31.52 -2.58
CA LYS A 373 9.15 31.70 -1.38
C LYS A 373 8.26 31.94 -0.16
N PRO A 374 8.73 31.57 1.04
CA PRO A 374 10.04 30.98 1.35
C PRO A 374 10.13 29.51 0.99
N PHE A 375 11.32 29.03 0.60
CA PHE A 375 11.58 27.61 0.40
C PHE A 375 11.82 26.91 1.73
N PHE A 376 11.25 25.69 1.88
CA PHE A 376 11.36 24.89 3.09
C PHE A 376 11.28 23.39 2.78
N ALA A 377 11.70 22.55 3.73
CA ALA A 377 11.77 21.10 3.54
C ALA A 377 10.37 20.46 3.66
N ALA A 378 9.54 20.63 2.62
CA ALA A 378 8.21 20.06 2.53
C ALA A 378 7.83 19.75 1.08
N ALA A 379 6.84 18.87 0.94
CA ALA A 379 6.17 18.63 -0.33
C ALA A 379 4.68 18.33 -0.10
N ASP A 380 3.86 18.68 -1.09
CA ASP A 380 2.45 18.35 -1.18
C ASP A 380 2.30 17.11 -2.05
N PHE A 381 1.64 16.10 -1.51
CA PHE A 381 1.37 14.83 -2.16
C PHE A 381 -0.13 14.71 -2.42
N THR A 382 -0.51 14.59 -3.68
CA THR A 382 -1.90 14.50 -4.10
C THR A 382 -2.19 13.10 -4.65
N TYR A 383 -3.15 12.43 -4.04
CA TYR A 383 -3.66 11.13 -4.48
C TYR A 383 -5.18 11.13 -4.49
N LYS A 384 -5.79 10.78 -5.63
CA LYS A 384 -7.26 10.71 -5.81
C LYS A 384 -8.00 11.95 -5.27
N GLY A 385 -7.46 13.15 -5.57
CA GLY A 385 -8.07 14.43 -5.18
C GLY A 385 -7.85 14.84 -3.73
N LYS A 386 -7.15 14.05 -2.92
CA LYS A 386 -6.75 14.41 -1.56
C LYS A 386 -5.31 14.86 -1.55
N THR A 387 -5.02 16.02 -0.96
CA THR A 387 -3.66 16.56 -0.86
C THR A 387 -3.21 16.63 0.59
N MET A 388 -2.04 16.07 0.87
CA MET A 388 -1.39 16.16 2.17
C MET A 388 -0.03 16.80 2.03
N ARG A 389 0.27 17.77 2.88
CA ARG A 389 1.61 18.34 3.03
C ARG A 389 2.39 17.53 4.05
N ILE A 390 3.56 17.07 3.68
CA ILE A 390 4.54 16.47 4.57
C ILE A 390 5.71 17.43 4.70
N SER A 391 6.01 17.85 5.92
CA SER A 391 7.05 18.82 6.24
C SER A 391 8.04 18.23 7.23
N LEU A 392 9.33 18.43 7.01
CA LEU A 392 10.33 18.14 8.05
C LEU A 392 10.07 19.06 9.25
N LYS A 393 10.00 18.50 10.45
CA LYS A 393 9.79 19.28 11.70
C LYS A 393 10.78 20.43 11.78
N LYS A 394 10.29 21.60 12.16
CA LYS A 394 11.06 22.84 12.11
C LYS A 394 12.38 22.76 12.87
N GLU A 395 12.38 22.18 14.07
CA GLU A 395 13.59 22.02 14.88
C GLU A 395 14.65 21.13 14.21
N LEU A 396 14.21 20.11 13.44
CA LEU A 396 15.11 19.25 12.69
C LEU A 396 15.62 19.93 11.42
N ALA A 397 14.78 20.69 10.74
CA ALA A 397 15.17 21.48 9.58
C ALA A 397 16.20 22.55 9.95
N ASP A 398 15.98 23.26 11.06
CA ASP A 398 16.91 24.27 11.59
C ASP A 398 18.24 23.61 12.00
N LYS A 399 18.22 22.45 12.65
CA LYS A 399 19.41 21.68 13.03
C LYS A 399 20.24 21.28 11.82
N VAL A 400 19.62 20.62 10.82
CA VAL A 400 20.31 20.18 9.59
C VAL A 400 20.91 21.39 8.87
N SER A 401 20.13 22.45 8.70
CA SER A 401 20.59 23.66 8.03
C SER A 401 21.76 24.33 8.76
N SER A 402 21.71 24.38 10.10
CA SER A 402 22.80 24.96 10.92
C SER A 402 24.07 24.14 10.80
N GLU A 403 24.00 22.80 10.94
CA GLU A 403 25.17 21.92 10.82
C GLU A 403 25.84 22.07 9.44
N LEU A 404 25.06 22.07 8.35
CA LEU A 404 25.61 22.20 7.00
C LEU A 404 26.22 23.60 6.76
N ARG A 405 25.61 24.66 7.30
CA ARG A 405 26.17 26.02 7.22
C ARG A 405 27.46 26.15 8.00
N GLU A 406 27.54 25.55 9.18
CA GLU A 406 28.75 25.56 10.00
C GLU A 406 29.91 24.87 9.31
N ILE A 407 29.68 23.68 8.74
CA ILE A 407 30.68 22.94 7.96
C ILE A 407 31.15 23.78 6.77
N ASN A 408 30.23 24.41 6.05
CA ASN A 408 30.58 25.28 4.91
C ASN A 408 31.34 26.51 5.35
N PHE A 409 30.96 27.14 6.46
CA PHE A 409 31.64 28.32 6.98
C PHE A 409 33.09 28.03 7.38
N ILE A 410 33.32 26.86 8.01
CA ILE A 410 34.65 26.47 8.51
C ILE A 410 35.56 25.98 7.39
N HIS A 411 35.04 25.17 6.47
CA HIS A 411 35.88 24.43 5.50
C HIS A 411 35.73 24.92 4.05
N GLY A 412 34.63 25.59 3.71
CA GLY A 412 34.31 25.99 2.35
C GLY A 412 33.88 24.85 1.44
N LEU A 413 33.06 25.16 0.43
CA LEU A 413 32.47 24.18 -0.49
C LEU A 413 33.50 23.44 -1.35
N ASP A 414 34.67 24.07 -1.60
CA ASP A 414 35.72 23.53 -2.48
C ASP A 414 36.70 22.58 -1.73
N SER A 415 36.51 22.34 -0.43
CA SER A 415 37.39 21.46 0.35
C SER A 415 36.92 20.03 0.39
N ASP A 416 37.84 19.07 0.30
CA ASP A 416 37.53 17.65 0.49
C ASP A 416 36.93 17.34 1.87
N ILE A 417 37.39 18.08 2.90
CA ILE A 417 36.87 17.94 4.27
C ILE A 417 35.40 18.30 4.35
N TYR A 418 34.94 19.32 3.62
CA TYR A 418 33.51 19.67 3.56
C TYR A 418 32.69 18.47 3.07
N TRP A 419 33.08 17.86 1.98
CA TRP A 419 32.34 16.73 1.38
C TRP A 419 32.40 15.46 2.23
N GLU A 420 33.52 15.23 2.93
CA GLU A 420 33.63 14.15 3.90
C GLU A 420 32.65 14.34 5.06
N LEU A 421 32.60 15.54 5.66
CA LEU A 421 31.68 15.84 6.77
C LEU A 421 30.21 15.83 6.34
N VAL A 422 29.88 16.31 5.13
CA VAL A 422 28.52 16.20 4.57
C VAL A 422 28.13 14.73 4.43
N ARG A 423 29.03 13.90 3.95
CA ARG A 423 28.81 12.46 3.81
C ARG A 423 28.60 11.78 5.16
N GLN A 424 29.43 12.08 6.15
CA GLN A 424 29.27 11.55 7.53
C GLN A 424 27.93 11.98 8.14
N ASN A 425 27.53 13.24 7.96
CA ASN A 425 26.21 13.71 8.41
C ASN A 425 25.07 13.01 7.68
N SER A 426 25.22 12.69 6.40
CA SER A 426 24.20 11.98 5.65
C SER A 426 23.98 10.54 6.18
N ILE A 427 25.07 9.83 6.46
CA ILE A 427 25.01 8.51 7.12
C ILE A 427 24.35 8.62 8.51
N LYS A 428 24.80 9.60 9.33
CA LYS A 428 24.23 9.88 10.65
C LYS A 428 22.71 10.07 10.58
N TYR A 429 22.23 10.93 9.69
CA TYR A 429 20.81 11.22 9.56
C TYR A 429 20.01 10.07 8.92
N TRP A 430 20.61 9.29 8.01
CA TRP A 430 19.96 8.09 7.52
C TRP A 430 19.67 7.09 8.64
N LEU A 431 20.63 6.91 9.57
CA LEU A 431 20.51 6.02 10.71
C LEU A 431 19.56 6.54 11.81
N GLN A 432 19.54 7.85 12.05
CA GLN A 432 18.85 8.44 13.20
C GLN A 432 17.43 8.90 12.90
N PHE A 433 17.17 9.34 11.68
CA PHE A 433 15.87 9.87 11.29
C PHE A 433 14.89 8.76 10.99
N ASP A 434 13.89 8.60 11.86
CA ASP A 434 12.75 7.74 11.59
C ASP A 434 11.68 8.54 10.84
N ARG A 435 11.27 8.05 9.64
CA ARG A 435 10.29 8.75 8.80
C ARG A 435 8.92 8.89 9.46
N HIS A 436 8.62 8.10 10.48
CA HIS A 436 7.37 8.19 11.23
C HIS A 436 7.41 9.26 12.33
N GLU A 437 8.62 9.71 12.70
CA GLU A 437 8.83 10.66 13.80
C GLU A 437 9.25 12.06 13.35
N ILE A 438 9.96 12.16 12.20
CA ILE A 438 10.62 13.40 11.78
C ILE A 438 9.71 14.38 11.03
N PHE A 439 8.55 13.93 10.58
CA PHE A 439 7.65 14.73 9.74
C PHE A 439 6.37 15.15 10.49
N GLU A 440 5.87 16.31 10.09
CA GLU A 440 4.50 16.75 10.32
C GLU A 440 3.69 16.51 9.06
N ILE A 441 2.45 16.03 9.20
CA ILE A 441 1.53 15.75 8.10
C ILE A 441 0.27 16.55 8.31
N ALA A 442 -0.12 17.37 7.34
CA ALA A 442 -1.31 18.20 7.38
C ALA A 442 -2.09 18.14 6.08
N ALA A 443 -3.42 18.17 6.15
CA ALA A 443 -4.26 18.33 4.96
C ALA A 443 -4.02 19.72 4.33
N VAL A 444 -4.02 19.77 3.01
CA VAL A 444 -3.99 21.02 2.24
C VAL A 444 -5.39 21.23 1.70
N GLU A 445 -5.99 22.38 2.04
CA GLU A 445 -7.32 22.79 1.58
C GLU A 445 -7.33 23.21 0.11
#